data_ded7992845332f4cef1fe984a8b76599
#
_entry.id   ded7992845332f4cef1fe984a8b76599
#
_cell.length_a   1.000
_cell.length_b   1.000
_cell.length_c   1.000
_cell.angle_alpha   90.00
_cell.angle_beta   90.00
_cell.angle_gamma   90.00
#
_symmetry.space_group_name_H-M   'P 1'
#
loop_
_entity.id
_entity.type
_entity.pdbx_description
1 polymer ?
#
loop_
_entity_poly.entity_id
_entity_poly.type
_entity_poly.pdbx_seq_one_letter_code
_entity_poly.pdbx_strand_id
1 'polypeptide(L)'
;MKIIAVVVTYNRLELLKRNIDSLRQNTPLTSIVVVNNGSTDGTTQWLAAQPDLQVINQENVGGSGGFYTGIEYAYKAGADWIWCMDDDVFPRADCLQQLLPYTEQKEVGILAPRRLQEGRIFTHDFQEYNLTNPFTSMYQKRLSKQEVTGPTEIKGTAFEGPLISREVVKAIGLPNRELFIFCDDTDYCLRAVLSGFKILYIPQALMDKQLFFSEDSWSERSRKKRWKRFYQVRNSAYLNHHYGENWGVRYLRGLIGVSGYLVVAFFTCPFSQAYEWRDLSKLWKAYKDGVKERLGKM
;
A
#
# COMPACT_ATOMS: atom_id res chain seq x y z
N MET A 1 -3.47 11.22 23.62
CA MET A 1 -3.11 10.85 22.23
C MET A 1 -4.31 10.15 21.61
N LYS A 2 -4.79 10.68 20.49
CA LYS A 2 -5.94 10.15 19.74
C LYS A 2 -5.45 9.31 18.56
N ILE A 3 -5.76 8.01 18.56
CA ILE A 3 -5.37 7.08 17.50
C ILE A 3 -6.63 6.61 16.78
N ILE A 4 -6.68 6.80 15.48
CA ILE A 4 -7.80 6.37 14.64
C ILE A 4 -7.30 5.34 13.63
N ALA A 5 -7.91 4.13 13.65
CA ALA A 5 -7.66 3.14 12.62
C ALA A 5 -8.47 3.48 11.36
N VAL A 6 -7.85 3.31 10.20
CA VAL A 6 -8.48 3.47 8.87
C VAL A 6 -8.35 2.13 8.14
N VAL A 7 -9.48 1.52 7.84
CA VAL A 7 -9.56 0.26 7.09
C VAL A 7 -10.24 0.52 5.74
N VAL A 8 -9.59 0.12 4.65
CA VAL A 8 -10.17 0.19 3.31
C VAL A 8 -10.62 -1.21 2.90
N THR A 9 -11.88 -1.34 2.44
CA THR A 9 -12.44 -2.63 2.04
C THR A 9 -13.18 -2.56 0.71
N TYR A 10 -13.12 -3.66 -0.05
CA TYR A 10 -13.89 -3.85 -1.28
C TYR A 10 -14.20 -5.33 -1.52
N ASN A 11 -15.47 -5.73 -1.37
CA ASN A 11 -15.95 -7.10 -1.63
C ASN A 11 -15.17 -8.19 -0.87
N ARG A 12 -14.97 -8.00 0.45
CA ARG A 12 -14.23 -8.92 1.32
C ARG A 12 -14.81 -8.97 2.72
N LEU A 13 -16.14 -9.14 2.84
CA LEU A 13 -16.87 -9.07 4.10
C LEU A 13 -16.25 -9.92 5.22
N GLU A 14 -15.89 -11.18 4.94
CA GLU A 14 -15.38 -12.06 6.00
C GLU A 14 -13.98 -11.66 6.48
N LEU A 15 -13.13 -11.14 5.59
CA LEU A 15 -11.84 -10.60 6.00
C LEU A 15 -12.00 -9.32 6.81
N LEU A 16 -12.90 -8.44 6.37
CA LEU A 16 -13.23 -7.21 7.11
C LEU A 16 -13.71 -7.51 8.54
N LYS A 17 -14.61 -8.47 8.71
CA LYS A 17 -15.07 -8.90 10.05
C LYS A 17 -13.89 -9.30 10.93
N ARG A 18 -13.02 -10.16 10.44
CA ARG A 18 -11.82 -10.60 11.16
C ARG A 18 -10.86 -9.45 11.46
N ASN A 19 -10.68 -8.51 10.51
CA ASN A 19 -9.85 -7.33 10.72
C ASN A 19 -10.42 -6.45 11.84
N ILE A 20 -11.73 -6.15 11.82
CA ILE A 20 -12.40 -5.34 12.84
C ILE A 20 -12.32 -6.00 14.21
N ASP A 21 -12.55 -7.32 14.31
CA ASP A 21 -12.43 -8.06 15.57
C ASP A 21 -11.00 -8.00 16.14
N SER A 22 -9.98 -8.02 15.28
CA SER A 22 -8.59 -7.87 15.72
C SER A 22 -8.28 -6.44 16.17
N LEU A 23 -8.82 -5.42 15.50
CA LEU A 23 -8.67 -4.02 15.89
C LEU A 23 -9.32 -3.70 17.23
N ARG A 24 -10.49 -4.27 17.51
CA ARG A 24 -11.19 -4.09 18.79
C ARG A 24 -10.39 -4.59 20.00
N GLN A 25 -9.43 -5.49 19.79
CA GLN A 25 -8.52 -5.99 20.83
C GLN A 25 -7.32 -5.06 21.09
N ASN A 26 -7.07 -4.09 20.21
CA ASN A 26 -5.93 -3.20 20.30
C ASN A 26 -6.25 -1.92 21.07
N THR A 27 -5.69 -1.77 22.27
CA THR A 27 -5.83 -0.58 23.09
C THR A 27 -4.51 0.18 23.16
N PRO A 28 -4.51 1.52 23.22
CA PRO A 28 -5.64 2.45 23.31
C PRO A 28 -6.12 3.00 21.95
N LEU A 29 -6.80 2.19 21.16
CA LEU A 29 -7.41 2.66 19.91
C LEU A 29 -8.64 3.50 20.22
N THR A 30 -8.74 4.71 19.65
CA THR A 30 -9.83 5.65 19.95
C THR A 30 -11.08 5.36 19.13
N SER A 31 -10.92 5.08 17.84
CA SER A 31 -12.04 4.76 16.94
C SER A 31 -11.53 4.04 15.67
N ILE A 32 -12.46 3.37 15.01
CA ILE A 32 -12.22 2.67 13.75
C ILE A 32 -13.07 3.33 12.65
N VAL A 33 -12.43 3.73 11.58
CA VAL A 33 -13.06 4.27 10.36
C VAL A 33 -12.95 3.19 9.28
N VAL A 34 -14.06 2.80 8.69
CA VAL A 34 -14.11 1.85 7.58
C VAL A 34 -14.53 2.58 6.32
N VAL A 35 -13.67 2.59 5.31
CA VAL A 35 -13.99 3.08 3.98
C VAL A 35 -14.46 1.90 3.14
N ASN A 36 -15.79 1.80 2.97
CA ASN A 36 -16.42 0.84 2.08
C ASN A 36 -16.36 1.37 0.65
N ASN A 37 -15.44 0.85 -0.13
CA ASN A 37 -15.07 1.35 -1.45
C ASN A 37 -15.96 0.75 -2.56
N GLY A 38 -17.28 0.75 -2.35
CA GLY A 38 -18.29 0.30 -3.32
C GLY A 38 -18.53 -1.21 -3.30
N SER A 39 -18.53 -1.86 -2.12
CA SER A 39 -18.79 -3.29 -2.00
C SER A 39 -20.24 -3.66 -2.31
N THR A 40 -20.42 -4.86 -2.89
CA THR A 40 -21.70 -5.45 -3.31
C THR A 40 -21.97 -6.84 -2.68
N ASP A 41 -21.13 -7.29 -1.76
CA ASP A 41 -21.12 -8.63 -1.15
C ASP A 41 -21.79 -8.69 0.25
N GLY A 42 -22.64 -7.72 0.61
CA GLY A 42 -23.25 -7.64 1.93
C GLY A 42 -22.46 -6.81 2.95
N THR A 43 -21.28 -6.30 2.59
CA THR A 43 -20.44 -5.45 3.46
C THR A 43 -21.21 -4.23 3.97
N THR A 44 -21.97 -3.54 3.10
CA THR A 44 -22.74 -2.34 3.47
C THR A 44 -23.77 -2.64 4.56
N GLN A 45 -24.50 -3.75 4.42
CA GLN A 45 -25.53 -4.16 5.39
C GLN A 45 -24.90 -4.53 6.74
N TRP A 46 -23.79 -5.25 6.71
CA TRP A 46 -23.09 -5.62 7.93
C TRP A 46 -22.53 -4.38 8.65
N LEU A 47 -21.92 -3.46 7.93
CA LEU A 47 -21.38 -2.21 8.50
C LEU A 47 -22.48 -1.34 9.14
N ALA A 48 -23.66 -1.29 8.54
CA ALA A 48 -24.80 -0.53 9.10
C ALA A 48 -25.26 -1.06 10.47
N ALA A 49 -24.95 -2.31 10.79
CA ALA A 49 -25.25 -2.94 12.07
C ALA A 49 -24.12 -2.79 13.12
N GLN A 50 -23.05 -2.06 12.82
CA GLN A 50 -21.90 -1.85 13.71
C GLN A 50 -21.89 -0.40 14.25
N PRO A 51 -22.51 -0.11 15.41
CA PRO A 51 -22.66 1.27 15.92
C PRO A 51 -21.34 1.88 16.42
N ASP A 52 -20.33 1.08 16.68
CA ASP A 52 -19.00 1.49 17.14
C ASP A 52 -18.06 1.89 16.00
N LEU A 53 -18.45 1.64 14.73
CA LEU A 53 -17.65 1.97 13.57
C LEU A 53 -18.08 3.30 12.93
N GLN A 54 -17.10 4.07 12.47
CA GLN A 54 -17.35 5.20 11.56
C GLN A 54 -17.27 4.69 10.12
N VAL A 55 -18.38 4.71 9.39
CA VAL A 55 -18.48 4.13 8.05
C VAL A 55 -18.56 5.22 7.00
N ILE A 56 -17.70 5.14 5.99
CA ILE A 56 -17.72 5.99 4.79
C ILE A 56 -18.02 5.09 3.60
N ASN A 57 -19.18 5.28 2.99
CA ASN A 57 -19.54 4.59 1.75
C ASN A 57 -19.22 5.48 0.55
N GLN A 58 -18.51 4.94 -0.43
CA GLN A 58 -18.16 5.62 -1.68
C GLN A 58 -18.14 4.65 -2.85
N GLU A 59 -18.13 5.16 -4.07
CA GLU A 59 -17.87 4.34 -5.26
C GLU A 59 -16.43 3.82 -5.26
N ASN A 60 -16.16 2.74 -6.01
CA ASN A 60 -14.82 2.19 -6.11
C ASN A 60 -13.88 3.16 -6.88
N VAL A 61 -13.09 3.88 -6.11
CA VAL A 61 -12.05 4.81 -6.58
C VAL A 61 -10.63 4.24 -6.43
N GLY A 62 -10.51 2.91 -6.26
CA GLY A 62 -9.24 2.20 -6.01
C GLY A 62 -8.79 2.28 -4.56
N GLY A 63 -7.78 1.47 -4.20
CA GLY A 63 -7.20 1.47 -2.85
C GLY A 63 -6.63 2.83 -2.46
N SER A 64 -5.90 3.47 -3.38
CA SER A 64 -5.33 4.81 -3.18
C SER A 64 -6.38 5.86 -2.83
N GLY A 65 -7.54 5.84 -3.51
CA GLY A 65 -8.67 6.72 -3.21
C GLY A 65 -9.33 6.38 -1.88
N GLY A 66 -9.40 5.10 -1.52
CA GLY A 66 -9.89 4.66 -0.22
C GLY A 66 -9.03 5.19 0.94
N PHE A 67 -7.71 5.04 0.84
CA PHE A 67 -6.77 5.58 1.83
C PHE A 67 -6.80 7.11 1.89
N TYR A 68 -6.90 7.78 0.73
CA TYR A 68 -7.11 9.22 0.69
C TYR A 68 -8.29 9.65 1.57
N THR A 69 -9.46 9.05 1.34
CA THR A 69 -10.70 9.39 2.05
C THR A 69 -10.61 9.08 3.55
N GLY A 70 -10.08 7.91 3.91
CA GLY A 70 -9.96 7.50 5.31
C GLY A 70 -8.97 8.34 6.11
N ILE A 71 -7.80 8.64 5.54
CA ILE A 71 -6.78 9.49 6.16
C ILE A 71 -7.28 10.93 6.29
N GLU A 72 -7.97 11.45 5.26
CA GLU A 72 -8.57 12.78 5.32
C GLU A 72 -9.58 12.88 6.47
N TYR A 73 -10.47 11.89 6.59
CA TYR A 73 -11.44 11.84 7.68
C TYR A 73 -10.75 11.80 9.04
N ALA A 74 -9.80 10.88 9.26
CA ALA A 74 -9.09 10.74 10.53
C ALA A 74 -8.31 12.02 10.90
N TYR A 75 -7.67 12.66 9.93
CA TYR A 75 -6.96 13.92 10.10
C TYR A 75 -7.92 15.05 10.53
N LYS A 76 -9.07 15.21 9.83
CA LYS A 76 -10.11 16.20 10.18
C LYS A 76 -10.75 15.93 11.53
N ALA A 77 -10.88 14.65 11.90
CA ALA A 77 -11.38 14.23 13.22
C ALA A 77 -10.37 14.46 14.35
N GLY A 78 -9.20 14.99 14.07
CA GLY A 78 -8.20 15.35 15.07
C GLY A 78 -7.37 14.18 15.59
N ALA A 79 -7.13 13.14 14.76
CA ALA A 79 -6.20 12.07 15.09
C ALA A 79 -4.78 12.64 15.30
N ASP A 80 -4.09 12.20 16.33
CA ASP A 80 -2.65 12.42 16.51
C ASP A 80 -1.85 11.42 15.67
N TRP A 81 -2.37 10.18 15.58
CA TRP A 81 -1.84 9.09 14.78
C TRP A 81 -2.95 8.37 14.03
N ILE A 82 -2.69 7.97 12.79
CA ILE A 82 -3.62 7.30 11.89
C ILE A 82 -3.07 5.92 11.56
N TRP A 83 -3.78 4.86 11.91
CA TRP A 83 -3.36 3.49 11.70
C TRP A 83 -4.01 2.92 10.44
N CYS A 84 -3.28 2.92 9.31
CA CYS A 84 -3.81 2.58 8.00
C CYS A 84 -3.63 1.11 7.67
N MET A 85 -4.68 0.45 7.15
CA MET A 85 -4.58 -0.94 6.72
C MET A 85 -5.65 -1.34 5.72
N ASP A 86 -5.33 -2.36 4.92
CA ASP A 86 -6.31 -3.12 4.15
C ASP A 86 -7.10 -4.08 5.05
N ASP A 87 -8.23 -4.60 4.54
CA ASP A 87 -9.09 -5.56 5.22
C ASP A 87 -8.48 -6.97 5.41
N ASP A 88 -7.32 -7.23 4.82
CA ASP A 88 -6.64 -8.54 4.80
C ASP A 88 -5.41 -8.64 5.74
N VAL A 89 -5.23 -7.67 6.63
CA VAL A 89 -4.22 -7.70 7.69
C VAL A 89 -4.89 -7.65 9.07
N PHE A 90 -4.33 -8.39 10.01
CA PHE A 90 -4.94 -8.62 11.32
C PHE A 90 -3.92 -8.31 12.41
N PRO A 91 -3.97 -7.13 13.06
CA PRO A 91 -3.06 -6.82 14.15
C PRO A 91 -3.28 -7.76 15.34
N ARG A 92 -2.19 -8.26 15.93
CA ARG A 92 -2.26 -9.00 17.19
C ARG A 92 -2.62 -8.04 18.32
N ALA A 93 -3.17 -8.57 19.40
CA ALA A 93 -3.76 -7.76 20.48
C ALA A 93 -2.83 -6.72 21.12
N ASP A 94 -1.51 -6.97 21.08
CA ASP A 94 -0.47 -6.08 21.60
C ASP A 94 0.21 -5.23 20.51
N CYS A 95 -0.18 -5.38 19.23
CA CYS A 95 0.52 -4.75 18.12
C CYS A 95 0.61 -3.22 18.29
N LEU A 96 -0.49 -2.56 18.61
CA LEU A 96 -0.50 -1.13 18.83
C LEU A 96 0.38 -0.73 20.02
N GLN A 97 0.33 -1.47 21.12
CA GLN A 97 1.14 -1.21 22.32
C GLN A 97 2.63 -1.25 22.02
N GLN A 98 3.08 -2.13 21.12
CA GLN A 98 4.48 -2.22 20.69
C GLN A 98 4.92 -1.01 19.83
N LEU A 99 4.00 -0.31 19.20
CA LEU A 99 4.29 0.89 18.40
C LEU A 99 4.37 2.16 19.26
N LEU A 100 3.56 2.26 20.34
CA LEU A 100 3.40 3.48 21.13
C LEU A 100 4.69 4.10 21.66
N PRO A 101 5.69 3.34 22.15
CA PRO A 101 6.94 3.93 22.69
C PRO A 101 7.69 4.81 21.68
N TYR A 102 7.45 4.61 20.40
CA TYR A 102 8.15 5.33 19.32
C TYR A 102 7.40 6.56 18.83
N THR A 103 6.16 6.77 19.28
CA THR A 103 5.33 7.91 18.89
C THR A 103 5.80 9.24 19.48
N GLU A 104 6.64 9.21 20.52
CA GLU A 104 7.18 10.40 21.17
C GLU A 104 8.46 10.94 20.49
N GLN A 105 9.04 10.17 19.56
CA GLN A 105 10.23 10.57 18.81
C GLN A 105 9.82 11.56 17.71
N LYS A 106 10.18 12.82 17.84
CA LYS A 106 9.71 13.92 16.96
C LYS A 106 10.06 13.74 15.48
N GLU A 107 11.18 13.11 15.19
CA GLU A 107 11.60 12.82 13.82
C GLU A 107 10.88 11.62 13.18
N VAL A 108 10.21 10.80 13.99
CA VAL A 108 9.49 9.62 13.51
C VAL A 108 8.10 10.02 13.01
N GLY A 109 7.91 9.87 11.71
CA GLY A 109 6.62 10.17 11.08
C GLY A 109 5.75 8.96 10.83
N ILE A 110 6.37 7.79 10.62
CA ILE A 110 5.65 6.55 10.28
C ILE A 110 6.27 5.39 11.05
N LEU A 111 5.43 4.53 11.63
CA LEU A 111 5.81 3.30 12.28
C LEU A 111 5.24 2.11 11.51
N ALA A 112 6.08 1.18 11.12
CA ALA A 112 5.72 0.01 10.32
C ALA A 112 5.79 -1.28 11.16
N PRO A 113 4.68 -2.00 11.37
CA PRO A 113 4.67 -3.27 12.08
C PRO A 113 5.23 -4.40 11.19
N ARG A 114 5.68 -5.48 11.83
CA ARG A 114 6.05 -6.73 11.15
C ARG A 114 4.81 -7.49 10.72
N ARG A 115 4.73 -7.79 9.44
CA ARG A 115 3.66 -8.62 8.88
C ARG A 115 4.12 -10.07 8.75
N LEU A 116 3.26 -10.98 9.15
CA LEU A 116 3.46 -12.42 9.04
C LEU A 116 2.42 -13.02 8.08
N GLN A 117 2.86 -13.85 7.16
CA GLN A 117 2.00 -14.60 6.26
C GLN A 117 2.28 -16.08 6.48
N GLU A 118 1.31 -16.82 7.03
CA GLU A 118 1.49 -18.22 7.45
C GLU A 118 2.71 -18.40 8.38
N GLY A 119 2.88 -17.50 9.35
CA GLY A 119 3.99 -17.51 10.30
C GLY A 119 5.35 -17.10 9.72
N ARG A 120 5.43 -16.80 8.43
CA ARG A 120 6.66 -16.33 7.77
C ARG A 120 6.64 -14.82 7.60
N ILE A 121 7.79 -14.18 7.80
CA ILE A 121 7.90 -12.73 7.63
C ILE A 121 7.58 -12.35 6.18
N PHE A 122 6.57 -11.49 6.02
CA PHE A 122 6.20 -10.91 4.74
C PHE A 122 6.93 -9.57 4.57
N THR A 123 7.91 -9.52 3.68
CA THR A 123 8.77 -8.35 3.50
C THR A 123 8.40 -7.57 2.24
N HIS A 124 7.74 -6.43 2.42
CA HIS A 124 7.66 -5.36 1.43
C HIS A 124 8.36 -4.08 1.91
N ASP A 125 9.05 -4.17 3.06
CA ASP A 125 9.77 -3.07 3.66
C ASP A 125 11.21 -3.05 3.14
N PHE A 126 11.76 -1.86 2.88
CA PHE A 126 13.10 -1.71 2.34
C PHE A 126 13.78 -0.45 2.87
N GLN A 127 15.11 -0.49 2.94
CA GLN A 127 15.94 0.52 3.60
C GLN A 127 16.40 1.63 2.67
N GLU A 128 16.31 1.44 1.35
CA GLU A 128 16.79 2.43 0.39
C GLU A 128 15.90 2.50 -0.86
N TYR A 129 15.78 3.71 -1.38
CA TYR A 129 15.33 3.96 -2.75
C TYR A 129 16.53 4.26 -3.64
N ASN A 130 16.59 3.63 -4.79
CA ASN A 130 17.54 3.99 -5.82
C ASN A 130 16.88 4.94 -6.81
N LEU A 131 17.31 6.19 -6.79
CA LEU A 131 16.81 7.24 -7.68
C LEU A 131 17.84 7.68 -8.74
N THR A 132 19.01 7.02 -8.76
CA THR A 132 20.16 7.43 -9.59
C THR A 132 20.58 6.41 -10.66
N ASN A 133 20.43 5.09 -10.41
CA ASN A 133 20.84 4.04 -11.34
C ASN A 133 19.63 3.43 -12.08
N PRO A 134 19.50 3.62 -13.41
CA PRO A 134 18.36 3.12 -14.20
C PRO A 134 18.33 1.60 -14.39
N PHE A 135 19.43 0.90 -14.17
CA PHE A 135 19.58 -0.53 -14.47
C PHE A 135 19.24 -1.44 -13.28
N THR A 136 18.96 -0.86 -12.12
CA THR A 136 18.58 -1.62 -10.92
C THR A 136 17.19 -1.20 -10.42
N SER A 137 16.57 -2.04 -9.59
CA SER A 137 15.27 -1.75 -8.99
C SER A 137 15.30 -0.43 -8.21
N MET A 138 14.17 0.27 -8.16
CA MET A 138 13.98 1.40 -7.26
C MET A 138 14.07 0.97 -5.79
N TYR A 139 13.60 -0.22 -5.48
CA TYR A 139 13.53 -0.78 -4.13
C TYR A 139 14.81 -1.54 -3.80
N GLN A 140 15.60 -1.00 -2.88
CA GLN A 140 16.89 -1.56 -2.49
C GLN A 140 16.89 -2.03 -1.02
N LYS A 141 17.79 -2.94 -0.69
CA LYS A 141 18.03 -3.43 0.67
C LYS A 141 16.74 -3.79 1.40
N ARG A 142 15.99 -4.74 0.83
CA ARG A 142 14.81 -5.29 1.52
C ARG A 142 15.22 -5.88 2.85
N LEU A 143 14.41 -5.68 3.89
CA LEU A 143 14.64 -6.28 5.19
C LEU A 143 14.69 -7.81 5.05
N SER A 144 15.81 -8.42 5.41
CA SER A 144 15.96 -9.86 5.39
C SER A 144 15.19 -10.51 6.54
N LYS A 145 14.83 -11.79 6.34
CA LYS A 145 13.96 -12.52 7.29
C LYS A 145 14.61 -12.79 8.66
N GLN A 146 15.90 -12.60 8.81
CA GLN A 146 16.64 -13.06 9.98
C GLN A 146 17.39 -11.96 10.75
N GLU A 147 17.57 -10.78 10.20
CA GLU A 147 18.52 -9.80 10.72
C GLU A 147 17.89 -8.68 11.56
N VAL A 148 16.57 -8.52 11.56
CA VAL A 148 15.92 -7.39 12.23
C VAL A 148 15.25 -7.86 13.52
N THR A 149 15.94 -7.65 14.64
CA THR A 149 15.44 -7.97 15.98
C THR A 149 15.01 -6.74 16.79
N GLY A 150 15.40 -5.54 16.36
CA GLY A 150 15.05 -4.26 17.00
C GLY A 150 14.53 -3.23 16.00
N PRO A 151 14.09 -2.07 16.50
CA PRO A 151 13.62 -0.97 15.66
C PRO A 151 14.67 -0.59 14.62
N THR A 152 14.23 -0.50 13.37
CA THR A 152 15.14 -0.28 12.25
C THR A 152 14.58 0.80 11.33
N GLU A 153 15.41 1.78 10.97
CA GLU A 153 15.02 2.79 9.98
C GLU A 153 14.88 2.14 8.60
N ILE A 154 13.75 2.42 7.97
CA ILE A 154 13.42 2.02 6.61
C ILE A 154 13.03 3.26 5.80
N LYS A 155 12.96 3.13 4.48
CA LYS A 155 12.53 4.22 3.60
C LYS A 155 11.14 3.98 3.02
N GLY A 156 10.63 2.74 3.08
CA GLY A 156 9.32 2.43 2.53
C GLY A 156 8.65 1.22 3.17
N THR A 157 7.33 1.33 3.29
CA THR A 157 6.42 0.29 3.76
C THR A 157 5.09 0.38 3.02
N ALA A 158 4.30 -0.70 3.00
CA ALA A 158 2.98 -0.69 2.39
C ALA A 158 1.91 -0.14 3.35
N PHE A 159 0.76 0.31 2.83
CA PHE A 159 -0.43 0.67 3.64
C PHE A 159 -1.12 -0.56 4.26
N GLU A 160 -0.32 -1.47 4.74
CA GLU A 160 -0.70 -2.71 5.40
C GLU A 160 -0.30 -2.68 6.88
N GLY A 161 -0.79 -1.68 7.62
CA GLY A 161 -0.61 -1.50 9.06
C GLY A 161 0.33 -0.38 9.51
N PRO A 162 0.78 0.55 8.68
CA PRO A 162 1.59 1.66 9.17
C PRO A 162 0.77 2.60 10.06
N LEU A 163 1.38 3.05 11.13
CA LEU A 163 0.87 4.10 12.00
C LEU A 163 1.53 5.42 11.56
N ILE A 164 0.73 6.36 11.06
CA ILE A 164 1.17 7.61 10.42
C ILE A 164 0.86 8.77 11.36
N SER A 165 1.84 9.63 11.64
CA SER A 165 1.65 10.79 12.49
C SER A 165 0.84 11.89 11.78
N ARG A 166 0.10 12.66 12.56
CA ARG A 166 -0.58 13.88 12.11
C ARG A 166 0.37 14.85 11.43
N GLU A 167 1.60 14.96 11.93
CA GLU A 167 2.61 15.90 11.40
C GLU A 167 3.04 15.50 9.98
N VAL A 168 3.10 14.23 9.65
CA VAL A 168 3.32 13.78 8.26
C VAL A 168 2.19 14.29 7.37
N VAL A 169 0.93 14.03 7.72
CA VAL A 169 -0.22 14.48 6.91
C VAL A 169 -0.22 16.00 6.75
N LYS A 170 0.12 16.74 7.80
CA LYS A 170 0.22 18.20 7.78
C LYS A 170 1.32 18.69 6.83
N ALA A 171 2.46 18.01 6.80
CA ALA A 171 3.62 18.42 6.02
C ALA A 171 3.51 18.07 4.54
N ILE A 172 3.04 16.85 4.23
CA ILE A 172 3.06 16.31 2.85
C ILE A 172 1.66 16.14 2.22
N GLY A 173 0.60 16.42 2.98
CA GLY A 173 -0.79 16.24 2.53
C GLY A 173 -1.23 14.78 2.53
N LEU A 174 -2.28 14.51 1.77
CA LEU A 174 -2.92 13.20 1.66
C LEU A 174 -2.25 12.31 0.61
N PRO A 175 -2.50 10.97 0.62
CA PRO A 175 -2.05 10.08 -0.45
C PRO A 175 -2.54 10.52 -1.83
N ASN A 176 -1.78 10.19 -2.87
CA ASN A 176 -2.17 10.51 -4.24
C ASN A 176 -3.26 9.55 -4.74
N ARG A 177 -4.53 9.95 -4.65
CA ARG A 177 -5.69 9.14 -5.06
C ARG A 177 -5.71 8.79 -6.56
N GLU A 178 -5.02 9.58 -7.40
CA GLU A 178 -4.99 9.36 -8.84
C GLU A 178 -4.16 8.12 -9.24
N LEU A 179 -3.38 7.56 -8.32
CA LEU A 179 -2.67 6.30 -8.54
C LEU A 179 -3.62 5.11 -8.65
N PHE A 180 -4.82 5.18 -8.07
CA PHE A 180 -5.88 4.19 -8.06
C PHE A 180 -5.51 2.90 -7.31
N ILE A 181 -4.42 2.24 -7.66
CA ILE A 181 -3.87 1.03 -7.01
C ILE A 181 -2.38 0.93 -7.29
N PHE A 182 -1.60 0.46 -6.31
CA PHE A 182 -0.15 0.34 -6.33
C PHE A 182 0.62 1.67 -6.34
N CYS A 183 1.74 1.67 -5.69
CA CYS A 183 2.68 2.78 -5.59
C CYS A 183 2.18 4.00 -4.80
N ASP A 184 0.98 4.00 -4.29
CA ASP A 184 0.45 5.06 -3.41
C ASP A 184 1.15 5.09 -2.05
N ASP A 185 1.42 3.93 -1.49
CA ASP A 185 2.26 3.74 -0.31
C ASP A 185 3.70 4.20 -0.55
N THR A 186 4.27 3.81 -1.69
CA THR A 186 5.63 4.20 -2.08
C THR A 186 5.75 5.70 -2.29
N ASP A 187 4.80 6.32 -3.01
CA ASP A 187 4.73 7.77 -3.19
C ASP A 187 4.64 8.50 -1.84
N TYR A 188 3.79 7.99 -0.95
CA TYR A 188 3.59 8.58 0.37
C TYR A 188 4.84 8.49 1.25
N CYS A 189 5.48 7.31 1.29
CA CYS A 189 6.73 7.10 2.00
C CYS A 189 7.87 7.97 1.44
N LEU A 190 8.01 8.07 0.11
CA LEU A 190 9.01 8.95 -0.52
C LEU A 190 8.81 10.39 -0.11
N ARG A 191 7.58 10.92 -0.19
CA ARG A 191 7.28 12.31 0.24
C ARG A 191 7.61 12.53 1.72
N ALA A 192 7.28 11.56 2.59
CA ALA A 192 7.59 11.66 4.02
C ALA A 192 9.10 11.71 4.26
N VAL A 193 9.86 10.80 3.64
CA VAL A 193 11.33 10.74 3.78
C VAL A 193 12.00 12.00 3.22
N LEU A 194 11.56 12.48 2.04
CA LEU A 194 12.09 13.70 1.42
C LEU A 194 11.76 14.95 2.24
N SER A 195 10.71 14.91 3.06
CA SER A 195 10.35 15.98 4.01
C SER A 195 11.06 15.85 5.37
N GLY A 196 12.00 14.91 5.51
CA GLY A 196 12.83 14.74 6.71
C GLY A 196 12.25 13.81 7.78
N PHE A 197 11.10 13.18 7.56
CA PHE A 197 10.57 12.20 8.50
C PHE A 197 11.27 10.84 8.39
N LYS A 198 11.46 10.20 9.55
CA LYS A 198 11.91 8.81 9.63
C LYS A 198 10.72 7.85 9.58
N ILE A 199 10.93 6.72 8.96
CA ILE A 199 10.04 5.56 9.01
C ILE A 199 10.75 4.48 9.82
N LEU A 200 10.16 4.01 10.93
CA LEU A 200 10.73 2.95 11.75
C LEU A 200 9.93 1.66 11.60
N TYR A 201 10.62 0.59 11.25
CA TYR A 201 10.10 -0.77 11.30
C TYR A 201 10.24 -1.33 12.71
N ILE A 202 9.13 -1.78 13.30
CA ILE A 202 9.04 -2.29 14.68
C ILE A 202 8.76 -3.79 14.61
N PRO A 203 9.79 -4.64 14.75
CA PRO A 203 9.63 -6.09 14.58
C PRO A 203 8.82 -6.77 15.69
N GLN A 204 8.63 -6.13 16.84
CA GLN A 204 7.81 -6.63 17.95
C GLN A 204 6.31 -6.38 17.71
N ALA A 205 5.94 -5.36 16.95
CA ALA A 205 4.56 -5.09 16.56
C ALA A 205 4.15 -6.08 15.46
N LEU A 206 3.33 -7.07 15.80
CA LEU A 206 3.02 -8.18 14.90
C LEU A 206 1.61 -8.05 14.30
N MET A 207 1.52 -8.30 13.00
CA MET A 207 0.27 -8.43 12.26
C MET A 207 0.29 -9.71 11.43
N ASP A 208 -0.81 -10.44 11.38
CA ASP A 208 -0.99 -11.56 10.47
C ASP A 208 -1.63 -11.06 9.16
N LYS A 209 -1.17 -11.58 8.03
CA LYS A 209 -1.66 -11.22 6.69
C LYS A 209 -2.25 -12.42 5.98
N GLN A 210 -3.42 -12.23 5.35
CA GLN A 210 -4.06 -13.28 4.56
C GLN A 210 -3.21 -13.67 3.35
N LEU A 211 -3.05 -14.98 3.14
CA LEU A 211 -2.48 -15.51 1.90
C LEU A 211 -3.60 -15.71 0.86
N PHE A 212 -3.41 -15.17 -0.34
CA PHE A 212 -4.30 -15.34 -1.46
C PHE A 212 -3.63 -16.14 -2.59
N PHE A 213 -4.43 -16.85 -3.32
CA PHE A 213 -4.02 -17.56 -4.55
C PHE A 213 -2.95 -18.63 -4.32
N SER A 214 -2.91 -19.24 -3.13
CA SER A 214 -1.97 -20.33 -2.83
C SER A 214 -2.17 -21.53 -3.77
N GLU A 215 -3.42 -21.81 -4.14
CA GLU A 215 -3.83 -22.94 -4.99
C GLU A 215 -3.91 -22.60 -6.48
N ASP A 216 -3.89 -21.32 -6.84
CA ASP A 216 -3.97 -20.90 -8.24
C ASP A 216 -2.68 -21.25 -9.01
N SER A 217 -2.84 -21.79 -10.21
CA SER A 217 -1.74 -21.91 -11.18
C SER A 217 -1.19 -20.53 -11.57
N TRP A 218 0.01 -20.49 -12.13
CA TRP A 218 0.59 -19.24 -12.63
C TRP A 218 -0.31 -18.55 -13.66
N SER A 219 -0.92 -19.31 -14.56
CA SER A 219 -1.81 -18.79 -15.61
C SER A 219 -3.06 -18.15 -15.02
N GLU A 220 -3.74 -18.82 -14.07
CA GLU A 220 -4.93 -18.31 -13.40
C GLU A 220 -4.63 -17.04 -12.60
N ARG A 221 -3.56 -17.06 -11.82
CA ARG A 221 -3.07 -15.91 -11.06
C ARG A 221 -2.78 -14.72 -11.97
N SER A 222 -2.14 -15.01 -13.11
CA SER A 222 -1.82 -14.03 -14.14
C SER A 222 -3.07 -13.42 -14.78
N ARG A 223 -4.08 -14.25 -15.08
CA ARG A 223 -5.37 -13.80 -15.63
C ARG A 223 -6.13 -12.91 -14.65
N LYS A 224 -6.27 -13.35 -13.39
CA LYS A 224 -6.96 -12.59 -12.33
C LYS A 224 -6.32 -11.23 -12.07
N LYS A 225 -4.99 -11.13 -12.18
CA LYS A 225 -4.22 -9.90 -11.93
C LYS A 225 -3.89 -9.08 -13.20
N ARG A 226 -4.40 -9.47 -14.38
CA ARG A 226 -4.04 -8.86 -15.66
C ARG A 226 -4.26 -7.35 -15.70
N TRP A 227 -5.43 -6.88 -15.30
CA TRP A 227 -5.77 -5.47 -15.30
C TRP A 227 -4.87 -4.63 -14.37
N LYS A 228 -4.39 -5.21 -13.27
CA LYS A 228 -3.50 -4.54 -12.31
C LYS A 228 -2.14 -4.21 -12.90
N ARG A 229 -1.67 -4.95 -13.92
CA ARG A 229 -0.36 -4.74 -14.54
C ARG A 229 -0.26 -3.41 -15.26
N PHE A 230 -1.35 -2.92 -15.83
CA PHE A 230 -1.35 -1.63 -16.51
C PHE A 230 -1.10 -0.50 -15.51
N TYR A 231 -1.75 -0.56 -14.34
CA TYR A 231 -1.48 0.37 -13.24
C TYR A 231 -0.03 0.22 -12.73
N GLN A 232 0.46 -1.00 -12.58
CA GLN A 232 1.82 -1.23 -12.11
C GLN A 232 2.86 -0.62 -13.07
N VAL A 233 2.69 -0.80 -14.38
CA VAL A 233 3.59 -0.19 -15.39
C VAL A 233 3.48 1.34 -15.36
N ARG A 234 2.26 1.88 -15.36
CA ARG A 234 2.03 3.34 -15.33
C ARG A 234 2.61 3.97 -14.08
N ASN A 235 2.27 3.43 -12.91
CA ASN A 235 2.63 4.05 -11.65
C ASN A 235 4.13 3.90 -11.35
N SER A 236 4.76 2.78 -11.74
CA SER A 236 6.22 2.66 -11.68
C SER A 236 6.92 3.65 -12.62
N ALA A 237 6.38 3.87 -13.82
CA ALA A 237 6.92 4.88 -14.74
C ALA A 237 6.74 6.31 -14.20
N TYR A 238 5.60 6.59 -13.57
CA TYR A 238 5.34 7.85 -12.85
C TYR A 238 6.37 8.07 -11.74
N LEU A 239 6.54 7.10 -10.82
CA LEU A 239 7.49 7.23 -9.72
C LEU A 239 8.92 7.47 -10.23
N ASN A 240 9.34 6.71 -11.25
CA ASN A 240 10.67 6.89 -11.85
C ASN A 240 10.82 8.28 -12.48
N HIS A 241 9.81 8.77 -13.19
CA HIS A 241 9.84 10.08 -13.84
C HIS A 241 9.83 11.21 -12.79
N HIS A 242 8.94 11.13 -11.82
CA HIS A 242 8.71 12.18 -10.83
C HIS A 242 9.89 12.34 -9.86
N TYR A 243 10.41 11.21 -9.34
CA TYR A 243 11.44 11.21 -8.29
C TYR A 243 12.85 10.95 -8.81
N GLY A 244 13.01 10.47 -10.05
CA GLY A 244 14.32 10.16 -10.60
C GLY A 244 15.25 11.37 -10.67
N GLU A 245 16.49 11.21 -10.22
CA GLU A 245 17.47 12.30 -10.14
C GLU A 245 18.16 12.59 -11.48
N ASN A 246 18.04 11.67 -12.47
CA ASN A 246 18.65 11.83 -13.78
C ASN A 246 17.77 11.29 -14.90
N TRP A 247 18.11 11.62 -16.15
CA TRP A 247 17.38 11.20 -17.35
C TRP A 247 17.22 9.67 -17.44
N GLY A 248 18.25 8.92 -17.09
CA GLY A 248 18.21 7.45 -17.15
C GLY A 248 17.13 6.86 -16.25
N VAL A 249 17.01 7.33 -15.01
CA VAL A 249 15.95 6.89 -14.10
C VAL A 249 14.58 7.38 -14.55
N ARG A 250 14.48 8.64 -14.98
CA ARG A 250 13.20 9.24 -15.37
C ARG A 250 12.57 8.54 -16.58
N TYR A 251 13.37 8.09 -17.54
CA TYR A 251 12.84 7.54 -18.79
C TYR A 251 13.30 6.10 -19.06
N LEU A 252 14.60 5.80 -18.94
CA LEU A 252 15.14 4.50 -19.37
C LEU A 252 14.72 3.36 -18.44
N ARG A 253 14.69 3.57 -17.10
CA ARG A 253 14.25 2.52 -16.16
C ARG A 253 12.81 2.06 -16.45
N GLY A 254 11.89 3.00 -16.65
CA GLY A 254 10.50 2.68 -17.00
C GLY A 254 10.39 1.99 -18.36
N LEU A 255 11.22 2.41 -19.33
CA LEU A 255 11.30 1.79 -20.66
C LEU A 255 11.79 0.34 -20.57
N ILE A 256 12.86 0.07 -19.82
CA ILE A 256 13.35 -1.29 -19.55
C ILE A 256 12.26 -2.14 -18.93
N GLY A 257 11.57 -1.63 -17.91
CA GLY A 257 10.47 -2.32 -17.24
C GLY A 257 9.34 -2.68 -18.18
N VAL A 258 8.81 -1.73 -18.96
CA VAL A 258 7.72 -2.02 -19.92
C VAL A 258 8.18 -2.95 -21.04
N SER A 259 9.42 -2.85 -21.50
CA SER A 259 9.97 -3.77 -22.50
C SER A 259 9.96 -5.21 -22.02
N GLY A 260 10.31 -5.47 -20.74
CA GLY A 260 10.18 -6.80 -20.15
C GLY A 260 8.73 -7.33 -20.17
N TYR A 261 7.75 -6.49 -19.81
CA TYR A 261 6.33 -6.86 -19.91
C TYR A 261 5.88 -7.12 -21.36
N LEU A 262 6.35 -6.33 -22.33
CA LEU A 262 6.01 -6.50 -23.74
C LEU A 262 6.59 -7.80 -24.32
N VAL A 263 7.82 -8.14 -23.96
CA VAL A 263 8.46 -9.41 -24.37
C VAL A 263 7.70 -10.60 -23.80
N VAL A 264 7.43 -10.60 -22.50
CA VAL A 264 6.65 -11.68 -21.87
C VAL A 264 5.26 -11.78 -22.47
N ALA A 265 4.55 -10.66 -22.69
CA ALA A 265 3.24 -10.65 -23.31
C ALA A 265 3.28 -11.21 -24.72
N PHE A 266 4.22 -10.78 -25.55
CA PHE A 266 4.37 -11.24 -26.93
C PHE A 266 4.55 -12.76 -27.04
N PHE A 267 5.43 -13.33 -26.22
CA PHE A 267 5.70 -14.78 -26.26
C PHE A 267 4.62 -15.63 -25.55
N THR A 268 3.84 -15.06 -24.62
CA THR A 268 2.82 -15.83 -23.90
C THR A 268 1.41 -15.71 -24.48
N CYS A 269 1.11 -14.64 -25.25
CA CYS A 269 -0.19 -14.47 -25.90
C CYS A 269 -0.72 -15.68 -26.66
N PRO A 270 0.11 -16.42 -27.46
CA PRO A 270 -0.38 -17.58 -28.22
C PRO A 270 -0.75 -18.78 -27.33
N PHE A 271 -0.17 -18.90 -26.14
CA PHE A 271 -0.20 -20.14 -25.34
C PHE A 271 -0.90 -20.00 -23.99
N SER A 272 -1.17 -18.76 -23.55
CA SER A 272 -1.76 -18.56 -22.22
C SER A 272 -2.77 -17.42 -22.22
N GLN A 273 -3.74 -17.50 -21.31
CA GLN A 273 -4.71 -16.41 -21.07
C GLN A 273 -4.14 -15.28 -20.19
N ALA A 274 -2.82 -15.30 -19.92
CA ALA A 274 -2.15 -14.31 -19.09
C ALA A 274 -2.13 -12.91 -19.73
N TYR A 275 -2.07 -12.87 -21.07
CA TYR A 275 -2.09 -11.65 -21.88
C TYR A 275 -2.93 -11.87 -23.15
N GLU A 276 -3.39 -10.77 -23.74
CA GLU A 276 -3.99 -10.69 -25.07
C GLU A 276 -3.16 -9.74 -25.94
N TRP A 277 -3.23 -9.90 -27.27
CA TRP A 277 -2.50 -9.04 -28.21
C TRP A 277 -2.77 -7.54 -28.02
N ARG A 278 -4.00 -7.19 -27.64
CA ARG A 278 -4.37 -5.81 -27.31
C ARG A 278 -3.65 -5.25 -26.08
N ASP A 279 -3.08 -6.10 -25.23
CA ASP A 279 -2.38 -5.66 -24.02
C ASP A 279 -1.03 -5.02 -24.35
N LEU A 280 -0.41 -5.39 -25.47
CA LEU A 280 0.85 -4.76 -25.92
C LEU A 280 0.67 -3.24 -26.07
N SER A 281 -0.38 -2.81 -26.76
CA SER A 281 -0.68 -1.39 -26.92
C SER A 281 -1.04 -0.69 -25.61
N LYS A 282 -1.78 -1.39 -24.73
CA LYS A 282 -2.14 -0.87 -23.39
C LYS A 282 -0.94 -0.71 -22.47
N LEU A 283 -0.02 -1.68 -22.45
CA LEU A 283 1.22 -1.60 -21.67
C LEU A 283 2.09 -0.43 -22.13
N TRP A 284 2.24 -0.26 -23.45
CA TRP A 284 2.96 0.87 -24.01
C TRP A 284 2.29 2.22 -23.67
N LYS A 285 0.95 2.28 -23.78
CA LYS A 285 0.18 3.46 -23.37
C LYS A 285 0.38 3.76 -21.87
N ALA A 286 0.31 2.74 -21.01
CA ALA A 286 0.52 2.87 -19.57
C ALA A 286 1.89 3.47 -19.24
N TYR A 287 2.97 2.99 -19.87
CA TYR A 287 4.31 3.60 -19.73
C TYR A 287 4.29 5.09 -20.14
N LYS A 288 3.74 5.42 -21.30
CA LYS A 288 3.67 6.82 -21.76
C LYS A 288 2.85 7.72 -20.86
N ASP A 289 1.75 7.20 -20.31
CA ASP A 289 0.90 7.94 -19.39
C ASP A 289 1.63 8.19 -18.07
N GLY A 290 2.39 7.19 -17.56
CA GLY A 290 3.22 7.35 -16.36
C GLY A 290 4.30 8.42 -16.52
N VAL A 291 5.07 8.38 -17.61
CA VAL A 291 6.11 9.39 -17.93
C VAL A 291 5.51 10.80 -18.12
N LYS A 292 4.26 10.89 -18.58
CA LYS A 292 3.54 12.17 -18.73
C LYS A 292 2.72 12.56 -17.52
N GLU A 293 2.83 11.81 -16.43
CA GLU A 293 2.09 11.98 -15.18
C GLU A 293 0.58 12.05 -15.37
N ARG A 294 0.06 11.31 -16.35
CA ARG A 294 -1.37 11.16 -16.62
C ARG A 294 -1.90 9.99 -15.80
N LEU A 295 -2.42 10.30 -14.63
CA LEU A 295 -2.91 9.34 -13.66
C LEU A 295 -4.44 9.18 -13.75
N GLY A 296 -5.05 8.53 -12.75
CA GLY A 296 -6.50 8.29 -12.73
C GLY A 296 -6.88 6.84 -13.06
N LYS A 297 -8.19 6.56 -13.12
CA LYS A 297 -8.72 5.25 -13.46
C LYS A 297 -8.46 4.92 -14.93
N MET A 298 -7.94 3.71 -15.22
CA MET A 298 -7.61 3.25 -16.58
C MET A 298 -8.74 2.38 -17.16
#